data_67cc014903f14d33f685d39d5d9484b8
#
_entry.id   67cc014903f14d33f685d39d5d9484b8
#
_cell.length_a   1.000
_cell.length_b   1.000
_cell.length_c   1.000
_cell.angle_alpha   90.00
_cell.angle_beta   90.00
_cell.angle_gamma   90.00
#
_symmetry.space_group_name_H-M   'P 1'
#
loop_
_entity.id
_entity.type
_entity.pdbx_description
1 polymer ?
#
loop_
_entity_poly.entity_id
_entity_poly.type
_entity_poly.pdbx_seq_one_letter_code
_entity_poly.pdbx_strand_id
1 'polypeptide(L)'
;SNGNELVVACMDFSFIGGSMGSVVGEKIYRAADYALKKKIPFVMISKSGGARMMEAALSLMQMAKTAAKLAQLADAKIPYVSLCTDPTTGGTTASFAMLGDINISEPGALIGFAGPRVVKDTTGQELPEGFQTAEFLQEHGFLDFITHRKDLKKNINLYLDLILNRPLSAQL
;
A
#
# COMPACT_ATOMS: atom_id res chain seq x y z
N SER A 1 5.61 -10.83 14.24
CA SER A 1 6.85 -10.08 14.00
C SER A 1 7.72 -10.11 15.27
N ASN A 2 8.54 -11.14 15.47
CA ASN A 2 9.54 -11.25 16.56
C ASN A 2 9.06 -10.75 17.95
N GLY A 3 7.79 -11.01 18.31
CA GLY A 3 7.16 -10.55 19.55
C GLY A 3 6.56 -9.13 19.51
N ASN A 4 6.74 -8.38 18.43
CA ASN A 4 6.14 -7.05 18.30
C ASN A 4 4.70 -7.13 17.77
N GLU A 5 3.77 -6.50 18.46
CA GLU A 5 2.40 -6.36 17.96
C GLU A 5 2.35 -5.37 16.80
N LEU A 6 1.59 -5.72 15.77
CA LEU A 6 1.24 -4.85 14.65
C LEU A 6 -0.10 -5.25 14.07
N VAL A 7 -0.76 -4.34 13.37
CA VAL A 7 -1.97 -4.63 12.61
C VAL A 7 -1.59 -4.87 11.16
N VAL A 8 -2.09 -5.96 10.57
CA VAL A 8 -1.92 -6.24 9.13
C VAL A 8 -3.30 -6.28 8.47
N ALA A 9 -3.45 -5.54 7.39
CA ALA A 9 -4.56 -5.69 6.46
C ALA A 9 -4.03 -6.13 5.09
N CYS A 10 -4.70 -7.07 4.46
CA CYS A 10 -4.29 -7.61 3.16
C CYS A 10 -5.50 -7.69 2.22
N MET A 11 -5.33 -7.21 1.00
CA MET A 11 -6.35 -7.32 -0.03
C MET A 11 -6.30 -8.69 -0.71
N ASP A 12 -7.47 -9.25 -0.99
CA ASP A 12 -7.62 -10.47 -1.76
C ASP A 12 -7.99 -10.13 -3.21
N PHE A 13 -7.06 -10.36 -4.13
CA PHE A 13 -7.25 -10.10 -5.56
C PHE A 13 -8.23 -11.08 -6.21
N SER A 14 -8.41 -12.27 -5.65
CA SER A 14 -9.36 -13.26 -6.17
C SER A 14 -10.80 -12.78 -6.07
N PHE A 15 -11.08 -11.87 -5.10
CA PHE A 15 -12.40 -11.27 -4.94
C PHE A 15 -12.52 -10.00 -5.77
N ILE A 16 -13.15 -10.11 -6.94
CA ILE A 16 -13.46 -9.01 -7.88
C ILE A 16 -12.21 -8.15 -8.19
N GLY A 17 -11.08 -8.80 -8.52
CA GLY A 17 -9.83 -8.13 -8.86
C GLY A 17 -9.25 -7.26 -7.73
N GLY A 18 -9.53 -7.60 -6.46
CA GLY A 18 -9.11 -6.79 -5.32
C GLY A 18 -9.71 -5.37 -5.33
N SER A 19 -10.82 -5.15 -6.04
CA SER A 19 -11.38 -3.81 -6.23
C SER A 19 -11.84 -3.18 -4.92
N MET A 20 -11.47 -1.92 -4.73
CA MET A 20 -11.86 -1.14 -3.56
C MET A 20 -13.32 -0.72 -3.63
N GLY A 21 -14.17 -1.30 -2.78
CA GLY A 21 -15.56 -0.89 -2.55
C GLY A 21 -15.77 -0.50 -1.09
N SER A 22 -17.03 -0.23 -0.73
CA SER A 22 -17.45 0.25 0.61
C SER A 22 -16.93 -0.64 1.74
N VAL A 23 -17.04 -1.97 1.57
CA VAL A 23 -16.61 -2.94 2.58
C VAL A 23 -15.09 -2.96 2.73
N VAL A 24 -14.35 -2.86 1.62
CA VAL A 24 -12.88 -2.80 1.65
C VAL A 24 -12.42 -1.54 2.38
N GLY A 25 -12.97 -0.37 2.01
CA GLY A 25 -12.65 0.88 2.69
C GLY A 25 -12.99 0.85 4.18
N GLU A 26 -14.14 0.26 4.56
CA GLU A 26 -14.51 0.10 5.97
C GLU A 26 -13.54 -0.81 6.73
N LYS A 27 -13.12 -1.94 6.15
CA LYS A 27 -12.16 -2.85 6.78
C LYS A 27 -10.80 -2.18 6.98
N ILE A 28 -10.30 -1.44 5.99
CA ILE A 28 -9.04 -0.68 6.10
C ILE A 28 -9.18 0.39 7.19
N TYR A 29 -10.28 1.15 7.19
CA TYR A 29 -10.57 2.14 8.22
C TYR A 29 -10.53 1.53 9.62
N ARG A 30 -11.22 0.40 9.83
CA ARG A 30 -11.28 -0.29 11.15
C ARG A 30 -9.92 -0.85 11.56
N ALA A 31 -9.13 -1.38 10.63
CA ALA A 31 -7.79 -1.87 10.91
C ALA A 31 -6.88 -0.73 11.37
N ALA A 32 -6.89 0.40 10.65
CA ALA A 32 -6.15 1.58 11.01
C ALA A 32 -6.64 2.21 12.34
N ASP A 33 -7.96 2.22 12.58
CA ASP A 33 -8.53 2.69 13.86
C ASP A 33 -8.11 1.82 15.04
N TYR A 34 -8.04 0.50 14.83
CA TYR A 34 -7.52 -0.42 15.86
C TYR A 34 -6.04 -0.16 16.15
N ALA A 35 -5.22 0.02 15.09
CA ALA A 35 -3.81 0.38 15.23
C ALA A 35 -3.65 1.69 16.02
N LEU A 36 -4.47 2.71 15.70
CA LEU A 36 -4.51 4.00 16.41
C LEU A 36 -4.83 3.83 17.90
N LYS A 37 -5.88 3.10 18.24
CA LYS A 37 -6.33 2.85 19.61
C LYS A 37 -5.31 2.08 20.43
N LYS A 38 -4.63 1.12 19.82
CA LYS A 38 -3.60 0.30 20.47
C LYS A 38 -2.21 0.93 20.45
N LYS A 39 -2.01 1.99 19.66
CA LYS A 39 -0.72 2.65 19.43
C LYS A 39 0.34 1.66 18.92
N ILE A 40 -0.04 0.82 17.96
CA ILE A 40 0.82 -0.18 17.33
C ILE A 40 0.89 0.07 15.82
N PRO A 41 2.00 -0.31 15.13
CA PRO A 41 2.17 -0.10 13.70
C PRO A 41 1.05 -0.72 12.86
N PHE A 42 0.77 -0.10 11.72
CA PHE A 42 -0.15 -0.61 10.72
C PHE A 42 0.61 -0.98 9.44
N VAL A 43 0.35 -2.17 8.90
CA VAL A 43 0.90 -2.66 7.63
C VAL A 43 -0.25 -2.97 6.70
N MET A 44 -0.28 -2.34 5.52
CA MET A 44 -1.26 -2.60 4.48
C MET A 44 -0.60 -3.29 3.31
N ILE A 45 -1.12 -4.46 2.92
CA ILE A 45 -0.69 -5.19 1.73
C ILE A 45 -1.74 -4.98 0.66
N SER A 46 -1.38 -4.20 -0.36
CA SER A 46 -2.26 -3.82 -1.45
C SER A 46 -2.09 -4.73 -2.65
N LYS A 47 -3.21 -5.21 -3.20
CA LYS A 47 -3.30 -5.94 -4.46
C LYS A 47 -4.66 -5.65 -5.08
N SER A 48 -4.70 -4.78 -6.12
CA SER A 48 -5.97 -4.23 -6.57
C SER A 48 -5.92 -3.70 -8.00
N GLY A 49 -7.00 -3.95 -8.74
CA GLY A 49 -7.27 -3.30 -10.02
C GLY A 49 -7.86 -1.89 -9.90
N GLY A 50 -8.07 -1.36 -8.68
CA GLY A 50 -8.56 -0.01 -8.44
C GLY A 50 -9.93 0.08 -7.78
N ALA A 51 -10.63 1.21 -7.98
CA ALA A 51 -11.95 1.44 -7.41
C ALA A 51 -13.01 0.54 -8.07
N ARG A 52 -13.93 0.00 -7.28
CA ARG A 52 -15.01 -0.87 -7.75
C ARG A 52 -16.05 -0.07 -8.53
N MET A 53 -16.08 -0.22 -9.85
CA MET A 53 -16.98 0.53 -10.73
C MET A 53 -18.46 0.30 -10.41
N MET A 54 -18.84 -0.90 -10.00
CA MET A 54 -20.21 -1.26 -9.65
C MET A 54 -20.77 -0.50 -8.45
N GLU A 55 -19.91 0.04 -7.58
CA GLU A 55 -20.31 0.87 -6.43
C GLU A 55 -20.22 2.38 -6.74
N ALA A 56 -19.86 2.75 -7.97
CA ALA A 56 -19.82 4.12 -8.46
C ALA A 56 -19.16 5.11 -7.45
N ALA A 57 -19.84 6.19 -7.11
CA ALA A 57 -19.33 7.20 -6.18
C ALA A 57 -18.98 6.66 -4.80
N LEU A 58 -19.65 5.60 -4.33
CA LEU A 58 -19.35 5.01 -3.01
C LEU A 58 -17.95 4.41 -2.96
N SER A 59 -17.46 3.82 -4.06
CA SER A 59 -16.08 3.32 -4.12
C SER A 59 -15.06 4.46 -4.10
N LEU A 60 -15.33 5.57 -4.78
CA LEU A 60 -14.46 6.74 -4.77
C LEU A 60 -14.39 7.40 -3.38
N MET A 61 -15.50 7.45 -2.65
CA MET A 61 -15.54 7.98 -1.30
C MET A 61 -14.67 7.20 -0.30
N GLN A 62 -14.33 5.94 -0.61
CA GLN A 62 -13.41 5.17 0.23
C GLN A 62 -11.98 5.73 0.20
N MET A 63 -11.57 6.38 -0.88
CA MET A 63 -10.28 7.05 -0.95
C MET A 63 -10.15 8.12 0.14
N ALA A 64 -11.14 9.03 0.22
CA ALA A 64 -11.16 10.07 1.25
C ALA A 64 -11.27 9.47 2.67
N LYS A 65 -12.10 8.45 2.86
CA LYS A 65 -12.32 7.80 4.14
C LYS A 65 -11.04 7.16 4.69
N THR A 66 -10.33 6.43 3.86
CA THR A 66 -9.07 5.77 4.26
C THR A 66 -7.96 6.79 4.48
N ALA A 67 -7.79 7.77 3.58
CA ALA A 67 -6.79 8.81 3.72
C ALA A 67 -6.98 9.63 5.02
N ALA A 68 -8.22 10.01 5.36
CA ALA A 68 -8.51 10.72 6.59
C ALA A 68 -8.14 9.90 7.85
N LYS A 69 -8.32 8.58 7.83
CA LYS A 69 -7.90 7.72 8.95
C LYS A 69 -6.39 7.58 9.04
N LEU A 70 -5.69 7.47 7.90
CA LEU A 70 -4.23 7.42 7.87
C LEU A 70 -3.60 8.72 8.34
N ALA A 71 -4.20 9.88 8.03
CA ALA A 71 -3.76 11.16 8.59
C ALA A 71 -3.80 11.17 10.12
N GLN A 72 -4.80 10.53 10.75
CA GLN A 72 -4.85 10.40 12.21
C GLN A 72 -3.74 9.50 12.77
N LEU A 73 -3.29 8.46 12.02
CA LEU A 73 -2.12 7.68 12.40
C LEU A 73 -0.85 8.54 12.37
N ALA A 74 -0.68 9.32 11.31
CA ALA A 74 0.46 10.23 11.16
C ALA A 74 0.51 11.28 12.29
N ASP A 75 -0.63 11.92 12.61
CA ASP A 75 -0.73 12.86 13.73
C ASP A 75 -0.36 12.21 15.07
N ALA A 76 -0.75 10.95 15.25
CA ALA A 76 -0.43 10.16 16.44
C ALA A 76 0.98 9.53 16.41
N LYS A 77 1.76 9.76 15.33
CA LYS A 77 3.10 9.19 15.11
C LYS A 77 3.13 7.66 15.18
N ILE A 78 2.10 7.03 14.61
CA ILE A 78 1.99 5.57 14.51
C ILE A 78 2.44 5.16 13.11
N PRO A 79 3.50 4.36 12.98
CA PRO A 79 4.04 3.97 11.69
C PRO A 79 3.02 3.26 10.80
N TYR A 80 2.93 3.71 9.57
CA TYR A 80 2.17 3.08 8.50
C TYR A 80 3.11 2.59 7.39
N VAL A 81 3.17 1.27 7.19
CA VAL A 81 3.94 0.64 6.12
C VAL A 81 2.98 0.20 5.02
N SER A 82 3.18 0.69 3.82
CA SER A 82 2.43 0.27 2.64
C SER A 82 3.27 -0.67 1.78
N LEU A 83 2.76 -1.87 1.55
CA LEU A 83 3.33 -2.84 0.62
C LEU A 83 2.44 -2.95 -0.62
N CYS A 84 2.95 -2.49 -1.76
CA CYS A 84 2.30 -2.61 -3.05
C CYS A 84 2.74 -3.90 -3.74
N THR A 85 1.80 -4.81 -4.01
CA THR A 85 2.05 -6.04 -4.77
C THR A 85 1.45 -5.97 -6.17
N ASP A 86 1.80 -6.90 -7.04
CA ASP A 86 1.35 -6.92 -8.43
C ASP A 86 -0.09 -7.47 -8.58
N PRO A 87 -1.03 -6.70 -9.20
CA PRO A 87 -0.98 -5.27 -9.46
C PRO A 87 -1.52 -4.42 -8.29
N THR A 88 -1.07 -3.16 -8.20
CA THR A 88 -1.68 -2.14 -7.34
C THR A 88 -1.97 -0.91 -8.19
N THR A 89 -3.23 -0.69 -8.57
CA THR A 89 -3.60 0.32 -9.57
C THR A 89 -4.82 1.15 -9.18
N GLY A 90 -5.08 2.20 -9.95
CA GLY A 90 -6.28 3.02 -9.87
C GLY A 90 -6.44 3.79 -8.56
N GLY A 91 -7.67 3.83 -8.06
CA GLY A 91 -8.00 4.53 -6.82
C GLY A 91 -7.30 3.98 -5.58
N THR A 92 -6.84 2.72 -5.61
CA THR A 92 -6.04 2.13 -4.52
C THR A 92 -4.68 2.82 -4.44
N THR A 93 -3.97 2.94 -5.57
CA THR A 93 -2.68 3.65 -5.64
C THR A 93 -2.85 5.12 -5.32
N ALA A 94 -3.88 5.78 -5.88
CA ALA A 94 -4.15 7.20 -5.65
C ALA A 94 -4.68 7.52 -4.23
N SER A 95 -4.68 6.56 -3.33
CA SER A 95 -5.11 6.73 -1.93
C SER A 95 -4.18 6.00 -0.97
N PHE A 96 -4.70 5.06 -0.20
CA PHE A 96 -3.97 4.46 0.91
C PHE A 96 -2.66 3.75 0.52
N ALA A 97 -2.54 3.23 -0.72
CA ALA A 97 -1.35 2.48 -1.10
C ALA A 97 -0.08 3.34 -1.28
N MET A 98 -0.23 4.66 -1.47
CA MET A 98 0.91 5.58 -1.61
C MET A 98 1.00 6.61 -0.49
N LEU A 99 0.33 6.34 0.63
CA LEU A 99 0.33 7.21 1.83
C LEU A 99 1.12 6.61 3.00
N GLY A 100 1.96 5.59 2.74
CA GLY A 100 2.82 5.02 3.78
C GLY A 100 3.90 5.99 4.24
N ASP A 101 4.29 5.89 5.51
CA ASP A 101 5.55 6.47 5.99
C ASP A 101 6.74 5.75 5.33
N ILE A 102 6.51 4.49 4.93
CA ILE A 102 7.40 3.70 4.07
C ILE A 102 6.53 2.99 3.02
N ASN A 103 6.86 3.19 1.75
CA ASN A 103 6.24 2.55 0.61
C ASN A 103 7.19 1.48 0.04
N ILE A 104 6.75 0.23 0.10
CA ILE A 104 7.52 -0.94 -0.32
C ILE A 104 6.84 -1.62 -1.49
N SER A 105 7.60 -2.30 -2.33
CA SER A 105 7.04 -3.18 -3.36
C SER A 105 7.80 -4.49 -3.49
N GLU A 106 7.16 -5.44 -4.19
CA GLU A 106 7.83 -6.64 -4.71
C GLU A 106 8.45 -6.33 -6.08
N PRO A 107 9.54 -7.03 -6.47
CA PRO A 107 10.16 -6.84 -7.78
C PRO A 107 9.16 -7.03 -8.94
N GLY A 108 9.24 -6.16 -9.94
CA GLY A 108 8.43 -6.23 -11.16
C GLY A 108 6.93 -5.94 -10.97
N ALA A 109 6.48 -5.55 -9.78
CA ALA A 109 5.06 -5.28 -9.54
C ALA A 109 4.57 -4.09 -10.37
N LEU A 110 3.40 -4.25 -10.99
CA LEU A 110 2.72 -3.18 -11.72
C LEU A 110 2.02 -2.25 -10.71
N ILE A 111 2.46 -1.00 -10.67
CA ILE A 111 1.91 0.02 -9.77
C ILE A 111 1.65 1.30 -10.56
N GLY A 112 0.42 1.79 -10.55
CA GLY A 112 0.07 3.01 -11.27
C GLY A 112 -1.38 3.40 -11.09
N PHE A 113 -1.73 4.60 -11.57
CA PHE A 113 -3.13 5.02 -11.55
C PHE A 113 -3.90 4.42 -12.74
N ALA A 114 -3.64 4.90 -13.95
CA ALA A 114 -4.16 4.29 -15.17
C ALA A 114 -3.21 3.20 -15.63
N GLY A 115 -3.74 2.04 -16.04
CA GLY A 115 -2.91 0.96 -16.58
C GLY A 115 -2.15 1.41 -17.85
N PRO A 116 -1.01 0.76 -18.18
CA PRO A 116 -0.17 1.16 -19.33
C PRO A 116 -0.93 1.28 -20.65
N ARG A 117 -1.86 0.35 -20.91
CA ARG A 117 -2.72 0.39 -22.09
C ARG A 117 -3.54 1.68 -22.17
N VAL A 118 -4.18 2.06 -21.06
CA VAL A 118 -5.02 3.27 -21.03
C VAL A 118 -4.18 4.52 -21.26
N VAL A 119 -2.97 4.57 -20.66
CA VAL A 119 -2.04 5.69 -20.87
C VAL A 119 -1.64 5.78 -22.33
N LYS A 120 -1.22 4.66 -22.95
CA LYS A 120 -0.85 4.61 -24.37
C LYS A 120 -1.99 5.02 -25.29
N ASP A 121 -3.19 4.45 -25.08
CA ASP A 121 -4.37 4.75 -25.91
C ASP A 121 -4.81 6.21 -25.78
N THR A 122 -4.60 6.83 -24.60
CA THR A 122 -5.00 8.22 -24.35
C THR A 122 -3.99 9.23 -24.86
N THR A 123 -2.68 8.94 -24.69
CA THR A 123 -1.62 9.90 -25.07
C THR A 123 -1.12 9.70 -26.49
N GLY A 124 -1.36 8.54 -27.10
CA GLY A 124 -0.81 8.16 -28.41
C GLY A 124 0.71 7.99 -28.41
N GLN A 125 1.34 7.93 -27.24
CA GLN A 125 2.80 7.82 -27.12
C GLN A 125 3.22 6.40 -26.75
N GLU A 126 4.38 5.99 -27.25
CA GLU A 126 5.03 4.78 -26.76
C GLU A 126 5.54 5.02 -25.32
N LEU A 127 5.29 4.04 -24.46
CA LEU A 127 5.68 4.13 -23.06
C LEU A 127 7.15 3.71 -22.90
N PRO A 128 7.89 4.31 -21.96
CA PRO A 128 9.24 3.87 -21.64
C PRO A 128 9.29 2.39 -21.25
N GLU A 129 10.42 1.75 -21.48
CA GLU A 129 10.65 0.38 -21.02
C GLU A 129 10.50 0.32 -19.49
N GLY A 130 9.81 -0.72 -19.00
CA GLY A 130 9.54 -0.89 -17.58
C GLY A 130 8.55 0.11 -16.97
N PHE A 131 7.83 0.88 -17.78
CA PHE A 131 6.86 1.87 -17.30
C PHE A 131 5.89 1.28 -16.27
N GLN A 132 5.75 1.95 -15.14
CA GLN A 132 4.92 1.53 -14.00
C GLN A 132 5.36 0.22 -13.31
N THR A 133 6.54 -0.30 -13.56
CA THR A 133 7.11 -1.35 -12.70
C THR A 133 7.59 -0.77 -11.37
N ALA A 134 7.73 -1.64 -10.38
CA ALA A 134 8.27 -1.25 -9.07
C ALA A 134 9.64 -0.56 -9.20
N GLU A 135 10.50 -1.07 -10.08
CA GLU A 135 11.84 -0.52 -10.36
C GLU A 135 11.75 0.91 -10.92
N PHE A 136 10.87 1.10 -11.90
CA PHE A 136 10.62 2.41 -12.49
C PHE A 136 10.13 3.41 -11.42
N LEU A 137 9.21 2.98 -10.55
CA LEU A 137 8.68 3.86 -9.50
C LEU A 137 9.72 4.16 -8.42
N GLN A 138 10.59 3.22 -8.10
CA GLN A 138 11.69 3.45 -7.16
C GLN A 138 12.69 4.47 -7.70
N GLU A 139 13.09 4.35 -8.97
CA GLU A 139 13.97 5.33 -9.64
C GLU A 139 13.37 6.74 -9.67
N HIS A 140 12.04 6.85 -9.71
CA HIS A 140 11.33 8.13 -9.71
C HIS A 140 10.92 8.61 -8.31
N GLY A 141 11.35 7.93 -7.24
CA GLY A 141 11.14 8.36 -5.86
C GLY A 141 9.75 8.10 -5.28
N PHE A 142 8.95 7.22 -5.90
CA PHE A 142 7.63 6.84 -5.38
C PHE A 142 7.69 5.67 -4.38
N LEU A 143 8.74 4.86 -4.45
CA LEU A 143 8.97 3.75 -3.53
C LEU A 143 10.30 3.94 -2.81
N ASP A 144 10.31 3.60 -1.54
CA ASP A 144 11.52 3.64 -0.72
C ASP A 144 12.45 2.47 -1.04
N PHE A 145 11.88 1.26 -1.18
CA PHE A 145 12.67 0.08 -1.58
C PHE A 145 11.81 -1.05 -2.12
N ILE A 146 12.49 -1.96 -2.83
CA ILE A 146 11.93 -3.19 -3.38
C ILE A 146 12.46 -4.38 -2.59
N THR A 147 11.57 -5.30 -2.23
CA THR A 147 11.92 -6.45 -1.40
C THR A 147 11.25 -7.72 -1.91
N HIS A 148 12.01 -8.80 -2.09
CA HIS A 148 11.44 -10.10 -2.40
C HIS A 148 10.55 -10.61 -1.25
N ARG A 149 9.46 -11.29 -1.62
CA ARG A 149 8.47 -11.81 -0.66
C ARG A 149 9.07 -12.62 0.48
N LYS A 150 10.11 -13.43 0.21
CA LYS A 150 10.82 -14.21 1.21
C LYS A 150 11.50 -13.38 2.30
N ASP A 151 11.89 -12.16 1.96
CA ASP A 151 12.64 -11.26 2.83
C ASP A 151 11.74 -10.19 3.49
N LEU A 152 10.45 -10.09 3.08
CA LEU A 152 9.51 -9.07 3.56
C LEU A 152 9.39 -9.04 5.09
N LYS A 153 9.23 -10.21 5.72
CA LYS A 153 9.09 -10.28 7.18
C LYS A 153 10.31 -9.71 7.89
N LYS A 154 11.52 -10.06 7.43
CA LYS A 154 12.78 -9.57 7.99
C LYS A 154 12.89 -8.06 7.81
N ASN A 155 12.67 -7.58 6.59
CA ASN A 155 12.85 -6.17 6.25
C ASN A 155 11.80 -5.27 6.93
N ILE A 156 10.52 -5.65 6.94
CA ILE A 156 9.47 -4.89 7.64
C ILE A 156 9.79 -4.78 9.13
N ASN A 157 10.26 -5.87 9.77
CA ASN A 157 10.66 -5.80 11.18
C ASN A 157 11.84 -4.84 11.39
N LEU A 158 12.87 -4.92 10.54
CA LEU A 158 14.02 -4.03 10.62
C LEU A 158 13.60 -2.55 10.53
N TYR A 159 12.75 -2.21 9.55
CA TYR A 159 12.28 -0.84 9.38
C TYR A 159 11.41 -0.36 10.54
N LEU A 160 10.53 -1.20 11.06
CA LEU A 160 9.72 -0.86 12.22
C LEU A 160 10.59 -0.65 13.47
N ASP A 161 11.63 -1.47 13.66
CA ASP A 161 12.55 -1.30 14.78
C ASP A 161 13.34 0.01 14.66
N LEU A 162 13.78 0.37 13.43
CA LEU A 162 14.45 1.65 13.16
C LEU A 162 13.53 2.85 13.43
N ILE A 163 12.32 2.86 12.88
CA ILE A 163 11.36 3.98 13.04
C ILE A 163 10.95 4.14 14.50
N LEU A 164 10.75 3.04 15.21
CA LEU A 164 10.33 3.05 16.62
C LEU A 164 11.50 3.19 17.59
N ASN A 165 12.71 3.39 17.08
CA ASN A 165 13.94 3.49 17.87
C ASN A 165 14.09 2.32 18.87
N ARG A 166 13.81 1.11 18.41
CA ARG A 166 13.93 -0.13 19.18
C ARG A 166 15.30 -0.77 18.95
N PRO A 167 15.83 -1.58 19.90
CA PRO A 167 17.03 -2.37 19.66
C PRO A 167 16.81 -3.27 18.45
N LEU A 168 17.74 -3.26 17.50
CA LEU A 168 17.70 -4.16 16.34
C LEU A 168 17.70 -5.60 16.86
N SER A 169 16.67 -6.36 16.52
CA SER A 169 16.61 -7.77 16.86
C SER A 169 17.79 -8.48 16.21
N ALA A 170 18.62 -9.15 17.00
CA ALA A 170 19.87 -9.81 16.59
C ALA A 170 19.61 -11.02 15.68
N GLN A 171 18.97 -10.81 14.53
CA GLN A 171 18.79 -11.77 13.44
C GLN A 171 19.14 -11.10 12.13
N LEU A 172 20.42 -10.76 12.01
CA LEU A 172 21.06 -10.57 10.71
C LEU A 172 21.41 -11.94 10.12
#